data_08fe2057de13661cc76ef7b177373aed
#
_entry.id   08fe2057de13661cc76ef7b177373aed
#
_cell.length_a   1.000
_cell.length_b   1.000
_cell.length_c   1.000
_cell.angle_alpha   90.00
_cell.angle_beta   90.00
_cell.angle_gamma   90.00
#
_symmetry.space_group_name_H-M   'P 1'
#
loop_
_entity.id
_entity.type
_entity.pdbx_description
1 polymer ?
#
loop_
_entity_poly.entity_id
_entity_poly.type
_entity_poly.pdbx_seq_one_letter_code
_entity_poly.pdbx_strand_id
1 'polypeptide(L)'
;MLRHKNKVKIIPLAVDENTYPIPSNDNINKWREKVGEGFFLFVGVLRYYKGLDFLLEAAKINQLPVIIAGDGPERVKLESYIAKHNLENVKLVGFISEEDKVILHLLSKAFVFPSHLRSEAFGISLIEAQMYCKAIISSDIGTGSSYVNINGETGLVVPPADSQSFSDAMLKIEHDTKLCEKLGINARKRFEQEFTAHRYAQSYTKLYSELFGNVC
;
A
#
# COMPACT_ATOMS: atom_id res chain seq x y z
N MET A 1 -21.97 2.56 -18.96
CA MET A 1 -21.80 4.02 -19.10
C MET A 1 -23.00 4.69 -18.42
N LEU A 2 -22.78 5.39 -17.29
CA LEU A 2 -23.86 6.01 -16.53
C LEU A 2 -24.45 7.17 -17.33
N ARG A 3 -25.70 7.06 -17.75
CA ARG A 3 -26.44 8.08 -18.54
C ARG A 3 -26.70 9.41 -17.78
N HIS A 4 -26.32 9.50 -16.49
CA HIS A 4 -26.58 10.67 -15.64
C HIS A 4 -25.33 11.06 -14.84
N LYS A 5 -24.22 11.39 -15.51
CA LYS A 5 -22.98 11.83 -14.86
C LYS A 5 -23.17 12.93 -13.80
N ASN A 6 -24.16 13.80 -13.98
CA ASN A 6 -24.46 14.90 -13.05
C ASN A 6 -25.17 14.46 -11.75
N LYS A 7 -25.56 13.17 -11.64
CA LYS A 7 -26.22 12.59 -10.45
C LYS A 7 -25.31 11.64 -9.65
N VAL A 8 -24.04 11.50 -10.04
CA VAL A 8 -23.09 10.61 -9.37
C VAL A 8 -22.06 11.46 -8.67
N LYS A 9 -21.93 11.27 -7.37
CA LYS A 9 -20.87 11.84 -6.56
C LYS A 9 -19.95 10.74 -6.07
N ILE A 10 -18.65 10.90 -6.29
CA ILE A 10 -17.64 9.94 -5.83
C ILE A 10 -17.14 10.42 -4.47
N ILE A 11 -17.23 9.56 -3.47
CA ILE A 11 -16.67 9.76 -2.14
C ILE A 11 -15.69 8.61 -1.92
N PRO A 12 -14.37 8.87 -1.85
CA PRO A 12 -13.38 7.82 -1.66
C PRO A 12 -13.49 7.22 -0.26
N LEU A 13 -13.02 5.98 -0.10
CA LEU A 13 -12.86 5.37 1.22
C LEU A 13 -11.80 6.15 2.02
N ALA A 14 -11.88 6.06 3.34
CA ALA A 14 -10.98 6.74 4.25
C ALA A 14 -10.61 5.84 5.43
N VAL A 15 -9.58 6.23 6.16
CA VAL A 15 -9.21 5.62 7.44
C VAL A 15 -9.14 6.68 8.53
N ASP A 16 -9.40 6.28 9.76
CA ASP A 16 -9.23 7.13 10.95
C ASP A 16 -7.89 6.79 11.61
N GLU A 17 -6.89 7.66 11.46
CA GLU A 17 -5.57 7.43 12.04
C GLU A 17 -5.58 7.35 13.58
N ASN A 18 -6.59 7.93 14.25
CA ASN A 18 -6.72 7.87 15.69
C ASN A 18 -7.10 6.47 16.22
N THR A 19 -7.58 5.59 15.34
CA THR A 19 -7.90 4.20 15.70
C THR A 19 -6.70 3.25 15.64
N TYR A 20 -5.58 3.72 15.08
CA TYR A 20 -4.37 2.90 15.00
C TYR A 20 -3.58 2.97 16.32
N PRO A 21 -3.09 1.83 16.81
CA PRO A 21 -2.35 1.77 18.06
C PRO A 21 -1.02 2.51 17.96
N ILE A 22 -0.57 3.05 19.09
CA ILE A 22 0.78 3.60 19.23
C ILE A 22 1.68 2.48 19.76
N PRO A 23 2.62 1.96 18.97
CA PRO A 23 3.43 0.83 19.38
C PRO A 23 4.44 1.21 20.46
N SER A 24 4.75 0.24 21.34
CA SER A 24 5.81 0.42 22.33
C SER A 24 7.21 0.31 21.67
N ASN A 25 8.20 0.98 22.26
CA ASN A 25 9.60 0.88 21.79
C ASN A 25 10.11 -0.57 21.84
N ASP A 26 9.70 -1.34 22.84
CA ASP A 26 10.10 -2.75 22.98
C ASP A 26 9.56 -3.59 21.81
N ASN A 27 8.33 -3.38 21.38
CA ASN A 27 7.74 -4.09 20.26
C ASN A 27 8.38 -3.65 18.93
N ILE A 28 8.69 -2.36 18.78
CA ILE A 28 9.44 -1.86 17.62
C ILE A 28 10.81 -2.54 17.55
N ASN A 29 11.55 -2.62 18.67
CA ASN A 29 12.86 -3.26 18.72
C ASN A 29 12.80 -4.75 18.39
N LYS A 30 11.80 -5.50 18.91
CA LYS A 30 11.58 -6.91 18.57
C LYS A 30 11.39 -7.12 17.08
N TRP A 31 10.57 -6.27 16.45
CA TRP A 31 10.35 -6.36 15.00
C TRP A 31 11.61 -5.97 14.21
N ARG A 32 12.34 -4.93 14.64
CA ARG A 32 13.61 -4.53 14.04
C ARG A 32 14.63 -5.66 14.07
N GLU A 33 14.76 -6.38 15.17
CA GLU A 33 15.63 -7.56 15.28
C GLU A 33 15.17 -8.70 14.36
N LYS A 34 13.86 -8.91 14.21
CA LYS A 34 13.28 -9.99 13.41
C LYS A 34 13.41 -9.76 11.89
N VAL A 35 13.16 -8.55 11.43
CA VAL A 35 13.04 -8.26 9.98
C VAL A 35 14.02 -7.21 9.46
N GLY A 36 14.70 -6.46 10.33
CA GLY A 36 15.54 -5.33 9.96
C GLY A 36 14.75 -4.04 9.73
N GLU A 37 15.37 -3.11 9.02
CA GLU A 37 14.78 -1.83 8.59
C GLU A 37 15.04 -1.59 7.11
N GLY A 38 14.31 -0.64 6.52
CA GLY A 38 14.55 -0.21 5.15
C GLY A 38 14.08 -1.18 4.07
N PHE A 39 13.22 -2.13 4.42
CA PHE A 39 12.64 -3.09 3.48
C PHE A 39 11.44 -2.51 2.71
N PHE A 40 11.09 -3.15 1.60
CA PHE A 40 9.85 -2.92 0.87
C PHE A 40 8.73 -3.75 1.51
N LEU A 41 7.62 -3.11 1.88
CA LEU A 41 6.53 -3.72 2.63
C LEU A 41 5.32 -4.00 1.75
N PHE A 42 4.80 -5.22 1.81
CA PHE A 42 3.44 -5.57 1.37
C PHE A 42 2.60 -5.95 2.59
N VAL A 43 1.36 -5.45 2.67
CA VAL A 43 0.38 -5.86 3.68
C VAL A 43 -0.94 -6.21 3.00
N GLY A 44 -1.46 -7.41 3.27
CA GLY A 44 -2.77 -7.81 2.76
C GLY A 44 -3.00 -9.31 2.75
N VAL A 45 -4.24 -9.70 2.42
CA VAL A 45 -4.59 -11.12 2.23
C VAL A 45 -3.86 -11.66 0.99
N LEU A 46 -3.20 -12.81 1.13
CA LEU A 46 -2.41 -13.43 0.06
C LEU A 46 -3.34 -14.11 -0.97
N ARG A 47 -3.83 -13.32 -1.93
CA ARG A 47 -4.70 -13.77 -3.02
C ARG A 47 -4.01 -13.60 -4.36
N TYR A 48 -4.39 -14.43 -5.35
CA TYR A 48 -3.79 -14.46 -6.69
C TYR A 48 -3.78 -13.09 -7.38
N TYR A 49 -4.85 -12.29 -7.26
CA TYR A 49 -4.95 -11.00 -7.92
C TYR A 49 -4.03 -9.92 -7.30
N LYS A 50 -3.46 -10.19 -6.12
CA LYS A 50 -2.50 -9.30 -5.45
C LYS A 50 -1.13 -9.27 -6.14
N GLY A 51 -0.85 -10.18 -7.08
CA GLY A 51 0.35 -10.13 -7.90
C GLY A 51 1.65 -10.39 -7.17
N LEU A 52 1.60 -11.14 -6.06
CA LEU A 52 2.80 -11.43 -5.26
C LEU A 52 3.84 -12.25 -6.02
N ASP A 53 3.42 -13.05 -7.01
CA ASP A 53 4.35 -13.75 -7.90
C ASP A 53 5.27 -12.76 -8.64
N PHE A 54 4.70 -11.63 -9.12
CA PHE A 54 5.48 -10.58 -9.80
C PHE A 54 6.40 -9.83 -8.83
N LEU A 55 5.99 -9.66 -7.59
CA LEU A 55 6.84 -9.07 -6.55
C LEU A 55 8.01 -9.99 -6.20
N LEU A 56 7.79 -11.31 -6.10
CA LEU A 56 8.86 -12.27 -5.84
C LEU A 56 9.88 -12.31 -7.00
N GLU A 57 9.42 -12.27 -8.25
CA GLU A 57 10.32 -12.16 -9.40
C GLU A 57 11.10 -10.83 -9.39
N ALA A 58 10.45 -9.70 -9.05
CA ALA A 58 11.12 -8.42 -8.92
C ALA A 58 12.20 -8.45 -7.81
N ALA A 59 11.88 -9.03 -6.64
CA ALA A 59 12.82 -9.20 -5.54
C ALA A 59 13.98 -10.15 -5.90
N LYS A 60 13.73 -11.15 -6.73
CA LYS A 60 14.78 -12.03 -7.28
C LYS A 60 15.72 -11.30 -8.23
N ILE A 61 15.20 -10.38 -9.05
CA ILE A 61 15.99 -9.58 -9.98
C ILE A 61 16.89 -8.60 -9.22
N ASN A 62 16.34 -7.84 -8.26
CA ASN A 62 17.05 -6.73 -7.63
C ASN A 62 17.68 -7.05 -6.28
N GLN A 63 17.37 -8.19 -5.67
CA GLN A 63 17.86 -8.66 -4.37
C GLN A 63 17.57 -7.71 -3.20
N LEU A 64 16.62 -6.78 -3.35
CA LEU A 64 16.23 -5.86 -2.27
C LEU A 64 15.37 -6.56 -1.21
N PRO A 65 15.45 -6.14 0.07
CA PRO A 65 14.71 -6.76 1.15
C PRO A 65 13.20 -6.50 1.01
N VAL A 66 12.40 -7.56 1.05
CA VAL A 66 10.93 -7.51 0.98
C VAL A 66 10.32 -8.24 2.17
N ILE A 67 9.39 -7.56 2.85
CA ILE A 67 8.55 -8.17 3.89
C ILE A 67 7.12 -8.26 3.36
N ILE A 68 6.57 -9.48 3.40
CA ILE A 68 5.20 -9.78 3.02
C ILE A 68 4.44 -10.15 4.29
N ALA A 69 3.52 -9.27 4.71
CA ALA A 69 2.68 -9.44 5.89
C ALA A 69 1.24 -9.76 5.50
N GLY A 70 0.72 -10.82 6.07
CA GLY A 70 -0.63 -11.34 5.82
C GLY A 70 -0.64 -12.84 5.65
N ASP A 71 -1.85 -13.38 5.45
CA ASP A 71 -2.08 -14.79 5.21
C ASP A 71 -3.12 -14.96 4.10
N GLY A 72 -3.22 -16.17 3.54
CA GLY A 72 -4.21 -16.46 2.50
C GLY A 72 -3.88 -17.66 1.63
N PRO A 73 -4.75 -17.94 0.63
CA PRO A 73 -4.65 -19.16 -0.19
C PRO A 73 -3.32 -19.31 -0.96
N GLU A 74 -2.65 -18.20 -1.30
CA GLU A 74 -1.40 -18.24 -2.06
C GLU A 74 -0.15 -18.52 -1.19
N ARG A 75 -0.27 -18.58 0.15
CA ARG A 75 0.86 -18.69 1.06
C ARG A 75 1.80 -19.86 0.71
N VAL A 76 1.26 -21.07 0.60
CA VAL A 76 2.07 -22.27 0.33
C VAL A 76 2.83 -22.15 -0.99
N LYS A 77 2.19 -21.59 -2.02
CA LYS A 77 2.80 -21.35 -3.32
C LYS A 77 3.96 -20.35 -3.23
N LEU A 78 3.77 -19.26 -2.48
CA LEU A 78 4.80 -18.22 -2.30
C LEU A 78 5.98 -18.75 -1.48
N GLU A 79 5.74 -19.49 -0.39
CA GLU A 79 6.78 -20.16 0.40
C GLU A 79 7.58 -21.15 -0.45
N SER A 80 6.91 -21.95 -1.27
CA SER A 80 7.55 -22.89 -2.20
C SER A 80 8.42 -22.17 -3.23
N TYR A 81 7.95 -21.04 -3.75
CA TYR A 81 8.71 -20.22 -4.70
C TYR A 81 9.97 -19.64 -4.06
N ILE A 82 9.84 -19.05 -2.86
CA ILE A 82 10.96 -18.49 -2.08
C ILE A 82 12.02 -19.56 -1.82
N ALA A 83 11.61 -20.73 -1.35
CA ALA A 83 12.53 -21.86 -1.09
C ALA A 83 13.21 -22.36 -2.35
N LYS A 84 12.46 -22.54 -3.45
CA LYS A 84 12.97 -23.02 -4.74
C LYS A 84 14.05 -22.11 -5.33
N HIS A 85 13.91 -20.82 -5.14
CA HIS A 85 14.82 -19.79 -5.70
C HIS A 85 15.82 -19.22 -4.70
N ASN A 86 15.84 -19.74 -3.45
CA ASN A 86 16.72 -19.29 -2.36
C ASN A 86 16.64 -17.76 -2.14
N LEU A 87 15.41 -17.21 -2.07
CA LEU A 87 15.21 -15.77 -1.89
C LEU A 87 15.37 -15.38 -0.41
N GLU A 88 16.62 -15.27 0.07
CA GLU A 88 16.92 -14.90 1.46
C GLU A 88 16.52 -13.46 1.79
N ASN A 89 16.38 -12.62 0.78
CA ASN A 89 15.93 -11.23 0.88
C ASN A 89 14.42 -11.07 1.05
N VAL A 90 13.63 -12.14 0.99
CA VAL A 90 12.16 -12.11 1.12
C VAL A 90 11.72 -12.87 2.38
N LYS A 91 10.90 -12.22 3.23
CA LYS A 91 10.32 -12.86 4.41
C LYS A 91 8.79 -12.77 4.39
N LEU A 92 8.12 -13.93 4.49
CA LEU A 92 6.69 -14.02 4.78
C LEU A 92 6.51 -14.07 6.30
N VAL A 93 5.94 -13.02 6.90
CA VAL A 93 5.79 -12.94 8.36
C VAL A 93 4.45 -13.48 8.87
N GLY A 94 3.54 -13.83 7.95
CA GLY A 94 2.22 -14.35 8.29
C GLY A 94 1.22 -13.28 8.72
N PHE A 95 0.15 -13.72 9.38
CA PHE A 95 -0.84 -12.80 9.97
C PHE A 95 -0.19 -11.92 11.03
N ILE A 96 -0.57 -10.65 11.05
CA ILE A 96 -0.04 -9.64 11.97
C ILE A 96 -1.18 -8.89 12.65
N SER A 97 -0.93 -8.39 13.87
CA SER A 97 -1.84 -7.50 14.57
C SER A 97 -1.84 -6.08 13.94
N GLU A 98 -2.80 -5.25 14.36
CA GLU A 98 -2.81 -3.83 13.96
C GLU A 98 -1.55 -3.10 14.46
N GLU A 99 -1.06 -3.40 15.68
CA GLU A 99 0.18 -2.83 16.21
C GLU A 99 1.40 -3.24 15.37
N ASP A 100 1.50 -4.53 15.02
CA ASP A 100 2.58 -5.03 14.16
C ASP A 100 2.57 -4.38 12.78
N LYS A 101 1.37 -4.15 12.23
CA LYS A 101 1.20 -3.45 10.96
C LYS A 101 1.76 -2.03 11.02
N VAL A 102 1.45 -1.29 12.09
CA VAL A 102 2.03 0.04 12.32
C VAL A 102 3.55 -0.02 12.38
N ILE A 103 4.09 -0.97 13.15
CA ILE A 103 5.54 -1.14 13.30
C ILE A 103 6.19 -1.43 11.95
N LEU A 104 5.63 -2.33 11.16
CA LEU A 104 6.19 -2.66 9.85
C LEU A 104 6.16 -1.45 8.90
N HIS A 105 5.10 -0.64 8.93
CA HIS A 105 5.11 0.63 8.20
C HIS A 105 6.21 1.55 8.70
N LEU A 106 6.41 1.71 10.00
CA LEU A 106 7.48 2.57 10.55
C LEU A 106 8.86 2.13 10.10
N LEU A 107 9.15 0.83 10.13
CA LEU A 107 10.45 0.24 9.78
C LEU A 107 10.68 0.13 8.27
N SER A 108 9.64 0.17 7.44
CA SER A 108 9.78 0.03 5.99
C SER A 108 10.36 1.29 5.33
N LYS A 109 11.02 1.10 4.19
CA LYS A 109 11.43 2.18 3.27
C LYS A 109 10.27 2.67 2.43
N ALA A 110 9.57 1.75 1.80
CA ALA A 110 8.48 2.03 0.87
C ALA A 110 7.42 0.92 0.93
N PHE A 111 6.23 1.21 0.43
CA PHE A 111 5.14 0.26 0.32
C PHE A 111 5.01 -0.24 -1.11
N VAL A 112 4.80 -1.55 -1.28
CA VAL A 112 4.64 -2.19 -2.60
C VAL A 112 3.24 -2.79 -2.74
N PHE A 113 2.60 -2.51 -3.89
CA PHE A 113 1.23 -2.92 -4.18
C PHE A 113 1.13 -3.49 -5.59
N PRO A 114 1.58 -4.75 -5.79
CA PRO A 114 1.73 -5.36 -7.11
C PRO A 114 0.44 -5.92 -7.69
N SER A 115 -0.74 -5.58 -7.14
CA SER A 115 -2.03 -6.06 -7.61
C SER A 115 -2.17 -5.88 -9.12
N HIS A 116 -2.48 -6.97 -9.86
CA HIS A 116 -2.42 -6.98 -11.31
C HIS A 116 -3.79 -7.14 -11.99
N LEU A 117 -4.86 -7.32 -11.22
CA LEU A 117 -6.21 -7.48 -11.74
C LEU A 117 -7.19 -6.47 -11.13
N ARG A 118 -8.22 -6.13 -11.90
CA ARG A 118 -9.29 -5.20 -11.48
C ARG A 118 -10.15 -5.70 -10.31
N SER A 119 -9.94 -6.94 -9.85
CA SER A 119 -10.51 -7.45 -8.58
C SER A 119 -10.02 -6.65 -7.37
N GLU A 120 -8.91 -5.94 -7.48
CA GLU A 120 -8.49 -4.92 -6.54
C GLU A 120 -9.22 -3.62 -6.84
N ALA A 121 -10.27 -3.33 -6.09
CA ALA A 121 -11.14 -2.19 -6.39
C ALA A 121 -10.55 -0.84 -5.96
N PHE A 122 -9.86 -0.79 -4.81
CA PHE A 122 -9.41 0.48 -4.22
C PHE A 122 -8.03 0.38 -3.54
N GLY A 123 -7.86 -0.52 -2.57
CA GLY A 123 -6.60 -0.71 -1.85
C GLY A 123 -6.47 0.17 -0.59
N ILE A 124 -7.18 -0.18 0.50
CA ILE A 124 -7.09 0.52 1.78
C ILE A 124 -5.63 0.56 2.29
N SER A 125 -4.85 -0.51 2.07
CA SER A 125 -3.44 -0.55 2.47
C SER A 125 -2.57 0.50 1.76
N LEU A 126 -2.99 1.03 0.60
CA LEU A 126 -2.33 2.20 -0.02
C LEU A 126 -2.56 3.47 0.82
N ILE A 127 -3.78 3.65 1.35
CA ILE A 127 -4.11 4.79 2.23
C ILE A 127 -3.32 4.68 3.54
N GLU A 128 -3.22 3.48 4.10
CA GLU A 128 -2.40 3.23 5.29
C GLU A 128 -0.93 3.57 5.03
N ALA A 129 -0.37 3.18 3.89
CA ALA A 129 0.99 3.55 3.52
C ALA A 129 1.18 5.07 3.39
N GLN A 130 0.21 5.78 2.81
CA GLN A 130 0.21 7.25 2.74
C GLN A 130 0.15 7.89 4.12
N MET A 131 -0.68 7.34 5.02
CA MET A 131 -0.79 7.79 6.41
C MET A 131 0.57 7.75 7.13
N TYR A 132 1.40 6.73 6.84
CA TYR A 132 2.75 6.57 7.40
C TYR A 132 3.86 7.18 6.53
N CYS A 133 3.55 8.14 5.66
CA CYS A 133 4.52 8.85 4.81
C CYS A 133 5.37 7.92 3.93
N LYS A 134 4.83 6.78 3.47
CA LYS A 134 5.60 5.86 2.64
C LYS A 134 5.43 6.18 1.16
N ALA A 135 6.55 6.22 0.43
CA ALA A 135 6.50 6.16 -1.02
C ALA A 135 5.86 4.84 -1.45
N ILE A 136 5.04 4.87 -2.51
CA ILE A 136 4.27 3.71 -2.94
C ILE A 136 4.74 3.27 -4.33
N ILE A 137 4.92 1.97 -4.53
CA ILE A 137 5.06 1.37 -5.86
C ILE A 137 3.82 0.54 -6.12
N SER A 138 3.05 0.84 -7.14
CA SER A 138 1.82 0.12 -7.50
C SER A 138 1.72 -0.17 -8.98
N SER A 139 0.91 -1.19 -9.34
CA SER A 139 0.60 -1.45 -10.74
C SER A 139 -0.60 -0.63 -11.22
N ASP A 140 -0.59 -0.22 -12.49
CA ASP A 140 -1.73 0.49 -13.11
C ASP A 140 -2.79 -0.49 -13.59
N ILE A 141 -3.80 -0.72 -12.78
CA ILE A 141 -4.92 -1.61 -13.09
C ILE A 141 -6.23 -0.88 -13.43
N GLY A 142 -6.19 0.44 -13.51
CA GLY A 142 -7.34 1.28 -13.90
C GLY A 142 -8.52 1.18 -12.93
N THR A 143 -8.25 1.08 -11.62
CA THR A 143 -9.25 1.05 -10.54
C THR A 143 -9.04 2.20 -9.57
N GLY A 144 -9.70 2.20 -8.42
CA GLY A 144 -9.50 3.20 -7.36
C GLY A 144 -8.06 3.27 -6.84
N SER A 145 -7.24 2.23 -7.03
CA SER A 145 -5.82 2.26 -6.67
C SER A 145 -5.04 3.34 -7.43
N SER A 146 -5.36 3.58 -8.71
CA SER A 146 -4.76 4.66 -9.51
C SER A 146 -5.23 6.06 -9.07
N TYR A 147 -6.36 6.17 -8.36
CA TYR A 147 -6.77 7.40 -7.70
C TYR A 147 -5.98 7.65 -6.41
N VAL A 148 -5.66 6.60 -5.66
CA VAL A 148 -4.90 6.71 -4.41
C VAL A 148 -3.44 7.03 -4.69
N ASN A 149 -2.75 6.21 -5.51
CA ASN A 149 -1.33 6.40 -5.84
C ASN A 149 -1.16 7.11 -7.19
N ILE A 150 -0.61 8.33 -7.16
CA ILE A 150 -0.38 9.16 -8.36
C ILE A 150 1.09 9.05 -8.75
N ASN A 151 1.32 8.63 -10.00
CA ASN A 151 2.67 8.44 -10.54
C ASN A 151 3.51 9.71 -10.50
N GLY A 152 4.71 9.62 -9.93
CA GLY A 152 5.66 10.74 -9.79
C GLY A 152 5.28 11.77 -8.72
N GLU A 153 4.11 11.62 -8.06
CA GLU A 153 3.64 12.51 -7.01
C GLU A 153 3.65 11.83 -5.64
N THR A 154 2.91 10.73 -5.47
CA THR A 154 2.81 9.98 -4.20
C THR A 154 3.56 8.66 -4.24
N GLY A 155 4.00 8.26 -5.42
CA GLY A 155 4.72 7.01 -5.65
C GLY A 155 5.10 6.82 -7.10
N LEU A 156 5.45 5.60 -7.45
CA LEU A 156 5.71 5.16 -8.81
C LEU A 156 4.60 4.17 -9.23
N VAL A 157 4.16 4.28 -10.48
CA VAL A 157 3.14 3.40 -11.05
C VAL A 157 3.74 2.68 -12.25
N VAL A 158 3.63 1.36 -12.27
CA VAL A 158 4.22 0.49 -13.30
C VAL A 158 3.14 -0.33 -14.02
N PRO A 159 3.42 -0.90 -15.20
CA PRO A 159 2.48 -1.82 -15.85
C PRO A 159 2.14 -3.00 -14.95
N PRO A 160 0.90 -3.52 -14.98
CA PRO A 160 0.53 -4.71 -14.23
C PRO A 160 1.21 -5.96 -14.79
N ALA A 161 1.51 -6.91 -13.92
CA ALA A 161 2.17 -8.18 -14.26
C ALA A 161 3.57 -8.01 -14.91
N ASP A 162 4.25 -6.91 -14.64
CA ASP A 162 5.59 -6.61 -15.17
C ASP A 162 6.61 -6.56 -14.01
N SER A 163 7.26 -7.70 -13.76
CA SER A 163 8.25 -7.83 -12.68
C SER A 163 9.52 -7.00 -12.92
N GLN A 164 9.91 -6.77 -14.19
CA GLN A 164 11.07 -5.97 -14.49
C GLN A 164 10.81 -4.49 -14.17
N SER A 165 9.71 -3.92 -14.65
CA SER A 165 9.31 -2.54 -14.34
C SER A 165 9.12 -2.34 -12.84
N PHE A 166 8.59 -3.36 -12.12
CA PHE A 166 8.44 -3.32 -10.67
C PHE A 166 9.81 -3.28 -9.96
N SER A 167 10.74 -4.13 -10.41
CA SER A 167 12.12 -4.17 -9.92
C SER A 167 12.83 -2.83 -10.15
N ASP A 168 12.71 -2.25 -11.34
CA ASP A 168 13.33 -0.97 -11.69
C ASP A 168 12.79 0.18 -10.82
N ALA A 169 11.49 0.16 -10.54
CA ALA A 169 10.87 1.13 -9.63
C ALA A 169 11.38 0.96 -8.18
N MET A 170 11.58 -0.28 -7.71
CA MET A 170 12.17 -0.55 -6.39
C MET A 170 13.62 -0.04 -6.34
N LEU A 171 14.45 -0.32 -7.35
CA LEU A 171 15.82 0.17 -7.44
C LEU A 171 15.88 1.70 -7.45
N LYS A 172 14.97 2.35 -8.17
CA LYS A 172 14.88 3.82 -8.20
C LYS A 172 14.59 4.42 -6.82
N ILE A 173 13.66 3.82 -6.05
CA ILE A 173 13.38 4.23 -4.67
C ILE A 173 14.57 3.92 -3.75
N GLU A 174 15.27 2.79 -3.97
CA GLU A 174 16.44 2.39 -3.18
C GLU A 174 17.59 3.38 -3.32
N HIS A 175 17.89 3.78 -4.55
CA HIS A 175 19.07 4.60 -4.85
C HIS A 175 18.84 6.11 -4.78
N ASP A 176 17.58 6.56 -4.82
CA ASP A 176 17.23 7.99 -4.71
C ASP A 176 16.44 8.28 -3.43
N THR A 177 17.16 8.45 -2.32
CA THR A 177 16.57 8.76 -1.01
C THR A 177 15.74 10.05 -1.04
N LYS A 178 16.19 11.07 -1.80
CA LYS A 178 15.45 12.34 -1.92
C LYS A 178 14.11 12.15 -2.63
N LEU A 179 14.10 11.34 -3.67
CA LEU A 179 12.85 10.97 -4.35
C LEU A 179 11.94 10.19 -3.41
N CYS A 180 12.45 9.19 -2.71
CA CYS A 180 11.70 8.38 -1.74
C CYS A 180 11.02 9.27 -0.68
N GLU A 181 11.78 10.15 -0.05
CA GLU A 181 11.29 11.10 0.96
C GLU A 181 10.24 12.05 0.38
N LYS A 182 10.51 12.63 -0.80
CA LYS A 182 9.56 13.54 -1.47
C LYS A 182 8.22 12.85 -1.75
N LEU A 183 8.26 11.63 -2.30
CA LEU A 183 7.05 10.85 -2.61
C LEU A 183 6.27 10.51 -1.32
N GLY A 184 6.97 10.12 -0.25
CA GLY A 184 6.37 9.83 1.05
C GLY A 184 5.70 11.05 1.67
N ILE A 185 6.35 12.22 1.66
CA ILE A 185 5.79 13.48 2.14
C ILE A 185 4.53 13.86 1.34
N ASN A 186 4.56 13.72 0.03
CA ASN A 186 3.42 14.01 -0.81
C ASN A 186 2.28 13.00 -0.60
N ALA A 187 2.61 11.73 -0.37
CA ALA A 187 1.66 10.69 -0.02
C ALA A 187 0.91 11.07 1.28
N ARG A 188 1.62 11.51 2.32
CA ARG A 188 1.01 11.98 3.56
C ARG A 188 0.10 13.19 3.35
N LYS A 189 0.54 14.19 2.58
CA LYS A 189 -0.28 15.35 2.26
C LYS A 189 -1.58 14.96 1.56
N ARG A 190 -1.49 14.00 0.60
CA ARG A 190 -2.67 13.49 -0.09
C ARG A 190 -3.61 12.74 0.84
N PHE A 191 -3.09 11.92 1.76
CA PHE A 191 -3.88 11.29 2.82
C PHE A 191 -4.69 12.32 3.61
N GLU A 192 -4.04 13.38 4.09
CA GLU A 192 -4.67 14.45 4.90
C GLU A 192 -5.74 15.21 4.11
N GLN A 193 -5.56 15.37 2.81
CA GLN A 193 -6.49 16.09 1.94
C GLN A 193 -7.71 15.25 1.54
N GLU A 194 -7.54 13.92 1.33
CA GLU A 194 -8.52 13.11 0.62
C GLU A 194 -9.07 11.93 1.45
N PHE A 195 -8.27 11.35 2.36
CA PHE A 195 -8.53 10.00 2.89
C PHE A 195 -8.70 9.93 4.40
N THR A 196 -8.82 11.06 5.10
CA THR A 196 -9.12 11.07 6.54
C THR A 196 -10.60 10.83 6.82
N ALA A 197 -10.93 10.21 7.96
CA ALA A 197 -12.31 10.01 8.42
C ALA A 197 -13.09 11.34 8.46
N HIS A 198 -12.42 12.43 8.83
CA HIS A 198 -13.03 13.78 8.84
C HIS A 198 -13.48 14.22 7.44
N ARG A 199 -12.64 14.06 6.41
CA ARG A 199 -12.98 14.37 5.01
C ARG A 199 -14.12 13.51 4.49
N TYR A 200 -14.10 12.25 4.83
CA TYR A 200 -15.16 11.31 4.50
C TYR A 200 -16.50 11.75 5.07
N ALA A 201 -16.56 12.06 6.38
CA ALA A 201 -17.75 12.54 7.05
C ALA A 201 -18.25 13.86 6.44
N GLN A 202 -17.37 14.84 6.20
CA GLN A 202 -17.73 16.09 5.53
C GLN A 202 -18.35 15.87 4.15
N SER A 203 -17.80 14.94 3.37
CA SER A 203 -18.29 14.64 2.01
C SER A 203 -19.72 14.08 2.03
N TYR A 204 -20.01 13.19 3.00
CA TYR A 204 -21.37 12.67 3.19
C TYR A 204 -22.34 13.71 3.72
N THR A 205 -21.94 14.50 4.73
CA THR A 205 -22.76 15.60 5.25
C THR A 205 -23.14 16.57 4.14
N LYS A 206 -22.18 16.95 3.29
CA LYS A 206 -22.42 17.82 2.14
C LYS A 206 -23.39 17.16 1.14
N LEU A 207 -23.20 15.89 0.83
CA LEU A 207 -24.08 15.16 -0.07
C LEU A 207 -25.52 15.12 0.45
N TYR A 208 -25.71 14.82 1.74
CA TYR A 208 -27.05 14.80 2.35
C TYR A 208 -27.70 16.17 2.39
N SER A 209 -26.93 17.23 2.71
CA SER A 209 -27.45 18.60 2.66
C SER A 209 -27.89 19.02 1.24
N GLU A 210 -27.16 18.60 0.21
CA GLU A 210 -27.52 18.86 -1.19
C GLU A 210 -28.79 18.10 -1.61
N LEU A 211 -29.06 16.92 -1.04
CA LEU A 211 -30.21 16.08 -1.40
C LEU A 211 -31.49 16.43 -0.64
N PHE A 212 -31.38 16.79 0.63
CA PHE A 212 -32.53 16.94 1.53
C PHE A 212 -32.73 18.39 2.02
N GLY A 213 -31.91 19.34 1.61
CA GLY A 213 -31.85 20.66 2.18
C GLY A 213 -31.16 20.65 3.56
N ASN A 214 -30.91 21.84 4.12
CA ASN A 214 -30.36 21.92 5.48
C ASN A 214 -31.40 21.38 6.48
N VAL A 215 -31.31 20.10 6.78
CA VAL A 215 -32.01 19.52 7.93
C VAL A 215 -31.23 20.01 9.15
N CYS A 216 -31.77 21.03 9.81
CA CYS A 216 -31.31 21.50 11.10
C CYS A 216 -31.42 20.39 12.15
#